data_d6a1e3074c19df323e88d3fb064a32b2
#
_entry.id   d6a1e3074c19df323e88d3fb064a32b2
#
_cell.length_a   1.000
_cell.length_b   1.000
_cell.length_c   1.000
_cell.angle_alpha   90.00
_cell.angle_beta   90.00
_cell.angle_gamma   90.00
#
_symmetry.space_group_name_H-M   'P 1'
#
loop_
_entity.id
_entity.type
_entity.pdbx_description
1 polymer ?
#
loop_
_entity_poly.entity_id
_entity_poly.type
_entity_poly.pdbx_seq_one_letter_code
_entity_poly.pdbx_strand_id
1 'polypeptide(L)'
;MASTKDKILLPEFESVKDDKEQILWTGKPKFIPFIFTGVLGGLVTIGFALVWVLTARSWNNEDNPMSTYFWLFGLIPLAAGLFTFLKKVFSFSNTAYSYSDKRVMMRSGFIGTDFKIIDYDKISDIEVTVSVVEKMYNVGTIRFFSGRTQTDEGNTTKLYDSWSAIENPYEVFKMVKQTSVNIKTDFNYPNALRPETNSGYNTKYDPKE
;
A
#
# COMPACT_ATOMS: atom_id res chain seq x y z
N MET A 1 -22.91 6.57 17.17
CA MET A 1 -23.25 5.17 16.84
C MET A 1 -22.66 4.89 15.47
N ALA A 2 -21.47 4.29 15.42
CA ALA A 2 -20.84 3.89 14.16
C ALA A 2 -21.54 2.62 13.67
N SER A 3 -22.07 2.68 12.46
CA SER A 3 -22.72 1.56 11.77
C SER A 3 -21.74 0.38 11.68
N THR A 4 -22.12 -0.73 12.23
CA THR A 4 -21.48 -2.04 12.06
C THR A 4 -21.69 -2.49 10.60
N LYS A 5 -21.02 -1.81 9.65
CA LYS A 5 -20.95 -2.28 8.27
C LYS A 5 -19.93 -3.41 8.24
N ASP A 6 -20.44 -4.60 8.05
CA ASP A 6 -19.80 -5.85 7.62
C ASP A 6 -18.28 -5.90 7.82
N LYS A 7 -17.88 -6.41 8.98
CA LYS A 7 -16.52 -6.82 9.26
C LYS A 7 -16.23 -7.99 8.31
N ILE A 8 -15.74 -7.69 7.11
CA ILE A 8 -15.23 -8.71 6.19
C ILE A 8 -13.94 -9.24 6.85
N LEU A 9 -14.12 -10.14 7.79
CA LEU A 9 -13.01 -10.88 8.37
C LEU A 9 -12.46 -11.79 7.27
N LEU A 10 -11.33 -11.41 6.71
CA LEU A 10 -10.61 -12.27 5.78
C LEU A 10 -9.93 -13.37 6.60
N PRO A 11 -10.27 -14.65 6.37
CA PRO A 11 -9.77 -15.77 7.19
C PRO A 11 -8.25 -15.84 7.23
N GLU A 12 -7.57 -15.27 6.23
CA GLU A 12 -6.12 -15.25 6.17
C GLU A 12 -5.49 -14.34 7.24
N PHE A 13 -6.14 -13.25 7.65
CA PHE A 13 -5.64 -12.42 8.76
C PHE A 13 -5.89 -13.08 10.12
N GLU A 14 -6.97 -13.87 10.23
CA GLU A 14 -7.25 -14.67 11.43
C GLU A 14 -6.19 -15.76 11.66
N SER A 15 -5.62 -16.32 10.60
CA SER A 15 -4.58 -17.36 10.70
C SER A 15 -3.19 -16.82 11.09
N VAL A 16 -2.98 -15.51 10.98
CA VAL A 16 -1.68 -14.86 11.22
C VAL A 16 -1.67 -14.08 12.55
N LYS A 17 -2.84 -13.82 13.14
CA LYS A 17 -2.93 -13.11 14.41
C LYS A 17 -2.50 -13.99 15.61
N ASP A 18 -2.08 -13.35 16.69
CA ASP A 18 -1.83 -14.01 17.97
C ASP A 18 -3.18 -14.39 18.66
N ASP A 19 -3.14 -15.37 19.58
CA ASP A 19 -4.34 -15.91 20.24
C ASP A 19 -5.22 -14.86 20.93
N LYS A 20 -4.62 -13.79 21.48
CA LYS A 20 -5.33 -12.71 22.18
C LYS A 20 -5.46 -11.43 21.35
N GLU A 21 -5.01 -11.44 20.10
CA GLU A 21 -5.03 -10.28 19.23
C GLU A 21 -6.40 -10.06 18.60
N GLN A 22 -6.89 -8.82 18.62
CA GLN A 22 -8.17 -8.44 18.05
C GLN A 22 -7.99 -7.63 16.77
N ILE A 23 -8.52 -8.14 15.66
CA ILE A 23 -8.58 -7.39 14.42
C ILE A 23 -9.66 -6.30 14.55
N LEU A 24 -9.26 -5.04 14.44
CA LEU A 24 -10.14 -3.88 14.59
C LEU A 24 -10.77 -3.46 13.27
N TRP A 25 -10.04 -3.63 12.17
CA TRP A 25 -10.51 -3.28 10.83
C TRP A 25 -9.81 -4.10 9.74
N THR A 26 -10.54 -4.34 8.66
CA THR A 26 -10.03 -4.99 7.45
C THR A 26 -10.60 -4.28 6.23
N GLY A 27 -9.79 -4.11 5.20
CA GLY A 27 -10.21 -3.48 3.96
C GLY A 27 -9.47 -4.00 2.74
N LYS A 28 -10.08 -3.80 1.57
CA LYS A 28 -9.47 -4.06 0.27
C LYS A 28 -9.32 -2.75 -0.49
N PRO A 29 -8.34 -2.64 -1.38
CA PRO A 29 -8.22 -1.48 -2.25
C PRO A 29 -9.40 -1.40 -3.22
N LYS A 30 -9.72 -0.18 -3.68
CA LYS A 30 -10.66 0.01 -4.79
C LYS A 30 -9.95 -0.24 -6.12
N PHE A 31 -10.55 -1.03 -6.99
CA PHE A 31 -9.90 -1.57 -8.20
C PHE A 31 -9.30 -0.48 -9.11
N ILE A 32 -10.13 0.46 -9.59
CA ILE A 32 -9.68 1.45 -10.58
C ILE A 32 -8.51 2.31 -10.06
N PRO A 33 -8.60 2.99 -8.90
CA PRO A 33 -7.49 3.80 -8.41
C PRO A 33 -6.27 2.97 -8.03
N PHE A 34 -6.46 1.73 -7.55
CA PHE A 34 -5.34 0.82 -7.25
C PHE A 34 -4.53 0.48 -8.50
N ILE A 35 -5.20 0.15 -9.62
CA ILE A 35 -4.53 -0.12 -10.89
C ILE A 35 -3.86 1.16 -11.39
N PHE A 36 -4.58 2.27 -11.43
CA PHE A 36 -4.11 3.51 -12.04
C PHE A 36 -2.83 4.06 -11.38
N THR A 37 -2.75 4.05 -10.06
CA THR A 37 -1.56 4.52 -9.33
C THR A 37 -0.30 3.68 -9.57
N GLY A 38 -0.47 2.39 -9.94
CA GLY A 38 0.66 1.49 -10.20
C GLY A 38 1.04 1.33 -11.67
N VAL A 39 0.20 1.79 -12.59
CA VAL A 39 0.32 1.48 -14.03
C VAL A 39 0.68 2.70 -14.88
N LEU A 40 0.67 3.90 -14.31
CA LEU A 40 0.97 5.12 -15.08
C LEU A 40 2.32 5.01 -15.83
N GLY A 41 3.37 4.51 -15.17
CA GLY A 41 4.66 4.25 -15.81
C GLY A 41 4.58 3.22 -16.93
N GLY A 42 3.82 2.13 -16.74
CA GLY A 42 3.60 1.11 -17.76
C GLY A 42 2.83 1.65 -18.98
N LEU A 43 1.83 2.53 -18.76
CA LEU A 43 1.11 3.17 -19.87
C LEU A 43 2.02 4.09 -20.70
N VAL A 44 2.92 4.82 -20.04
CA VAL A 44 3.90 5.67 -20.73
C VAL A 44 4.87 4.81 -21.58
N THR A 45 5.36 3.69 -21.04
CA THR A 45 6.24 2.77 -21.79
C THR A 45 5.53 2.11 -22.97
N ILE A 46 4.25 1.73 -22.80
CA ILE A 46 3.42 1.22 -23.90
C ILE A 46 3.24 2.29 -24.99
N GLY A 47 2.90 3.52 -24.61
CA GLY A 47 2.74 4.64 -25.54
C GLY A 47 4.02 4.90 -26.34
N PHE A 48 5.15 4.96 -25.65
CA PHE A 48 6.47 5.10 -26.29
C PHE A 48 6.75 3.94 -27.26
N ALA A 49 6.50 2.70 -26.85
CA ALA A 49 6.70 1.52 -27.68
C ALA A 49 5.85 1.54 -28.96
N LEU A 50 4.57 1.97 -28.86
CA LEU A 50 3.68 2.10 -30.01
C LEU A 50 4.20 3.15 -30.99
N VAL A 51 4.59 4.33 -30.51
CA VAL A 51 5.20 5.38 -31.36
C VAL A 51 6.45 4.86 -32.02
N TRP A 52 7.33 4.15 -31.30
CA TRP A 52 8.53 3.55 -31.84
C TRP A 52 8.23 2.55 -32.97
N VAL A 53 7.32 1.61 -32.73
CA VAL A 53 6.95 0.59 -33.75
C VAL A 53 6.38 1.24 -34.99
N LEU A 54 5.50 2.22 -34.84
CA LEU A 54 4.89 2.93 -35.99
C LEU A 54 5.92 3.73 -36.78
N THR A 55 6.81 4.48 -36.15
CA THR A 55 7.84 5.27 -36.80
C THR A 55 8.91 4.39 -37.45
N ALA A 56 9.39 3.36 -36.75
CA ALA A 56 10.37 2.43 -37.26
C ALA A 56 9.84 1.65 -38.48
N ARG A 57 8.54 1.32 -38.51
CA ARG A 57 7.91 0.66 -39.64
C ARG A 57 7.76 1.58 -40.83
N SER A 58 7.54 2.88 -40.64
CA SER A 58 7.46 3.85 -41.72
C SER A 58 8.82 4.15 -42.41
N TRP A 59 9.93 3.87 -41.72
CA TRP A 59 11.31 4.01 -42.23
C TRP A 59 11.83 2.75 -42.89
N ASN A 60 10.99 1.74 -43.06
CA ASN A 60 11.38 0.47 -43.67
C ASN A 60 11.62 0.66 -45.17
N ASN A 61 12.89 0.66 -45.57
CA ASN A 61 13.31 0.70 -46.99
C ASN A 61 13.75 -0.70 -47.40
N GLU A 62 13.28 -1.16 -48.56
CA GLU A 62 13.62 -2.49 -49.11
C GLU A 62 15.12 -2.69 -49.32
N ASP A 63 15.88 -1.60 -49.47
CA ASP A 63 17.33 -1.62 -49.72
C ASP A 63 18.18 -1.81 -48.44
N ASN A 64 17.57 -1.78 -47.24
CA ASN A 64 18.31 -1.91 -45.97
C ASN A 64 17.71 -3.00 -45.08
N PRO A 65 18.29 -4.22 -45.10
CA PRO A 65 17.76 -5.32 -44.27
C PRO A 65 17.80 -5.06 -42.79
N MET A 66 18.66 -4.16 -42.31
CA MET A 66 18.74 -3.78 -40.90
C MET A 66 17.51 -2.98 -40.45
N SER A 67 16.91 -2.18 -41.34
CA SER A 67 15.69 -1.41 -41.04
C SER A 67 14.49 -2.30 -40.83
N THR A 68 14.46 -3.48 -41.47
CA THR A 68 13.38 -4.46 -41.36
C THR A 68 13.22 -5.00 -39.93
N TYR A 69 14.31 -5.08 -39.16
CA TYR A 69 14.28 -5.60 -37.79
C TYR A 69 14.21 -4.50 -36.73
N PHE A 70 14.40 -3.25 -37.11
CA PHE A 70 14.49 -2.15 -36.12
C PHE A 70 13.19 -1.93 -35.32
N TRP A 71 12.03 -2.20 -35.92
CA TRP A 71 10.75 -2.13 -35.24
C TRP A 71 10.59 -3.17 -34.14
N LEU A 72 11.30 -4.32 -34.19
CA LEU A 72 11.27 -5.37 -33.18
C LEU A 72 11.76 -4.89 -31.82
N PHE A 73 12.70 -3.93 -31.79
CA PHE A 73 13.17 -3.35 -30.54
C PHE A 73 12.04 -2.66 -29.75
N GLY A 74 11.00 -2.18 -30.39
CA GLY A 74 9.82 -1.62 -29.74
C GLY A 74 8.95 -2.66 -29.02
N LEU A 75 9.07 -3.94 -29.37
CA LEU A 75 8.32 -5.00 -28.70
C LEU A 75 8.80 -5.24 -27.25
N ILE A 76 10.06 -4.94 -26.93
CA ILE A 76 10.62 -5.11 -25.61
C ILE A 76 9.92 -4.20 -24.59
N PRO A 77 9.89 -2.86 -24.76
CA PRO A 77 9.17 -2.00 -23.84
C PRO A 77 7.65 -2.22 -23.88
N LEU A 78 7.09 -2.66 -25.00
CA LEU A 78 5.68 -3.05 -25.08
C LEU A 78 5.38 -4.24 -24.17
N ALA A 79 6.17 -5.30 -24.25
CA ALA A 79 6.04 -6.48 -23.41
C ALA A 79 6.25 -6.13 -21.93
N ALA A 80 7.25 -5.31 -21.60
CA ALA A 80 7.52 -4.85 -20.25
C ALA A 80 6.35 -4.04 -19.66
N GLY A 81 5.79 -3.12 -20.44
CA GLY A 81 4.62 -2.33 -20.02
C GLY A 81 3.39 -3.18 -19.81
N LEU A 82 3.11 -4.13 -20.73
CA LEU A 82 2.00 -5.07 -20.61
C LEU A 82 2.17 -5.99 -19.39
N PHE A 83 3.38 -6.49 -19.16
CA PHE A 83 3.69 -7.31 -17.99
C PHE A 83 3.44 -6.55 -16.69
N THR A 84 3.88 -5.28 -16.61
CA THR A 84 3.66 -4.42 -15.44
C THR A 84 2.16 -4.21 -15.17
N PHE A 85 1.38 -3.99 -16.24
CA PHE A 85 -0.07 -3.87 -16.15
C PHE A 85 -0.72 -5.15 -15.63
N LEU A 86 -0.45 -6.29 -16.25
CA LEU A 86 -1.00 -7.58 -15.86
C LEU A 86 -0.62 -7.94 -14.42
N LYS A 87 0.66 -7.74 -14.05
CA LYS A 87 1.13 -7.94 -12.67
C LYS A 87 0.28 -7.16 -11.67
N LYS A 88 -0.04 -5.90 -11.95
CA LYS A 88 -0.84 -5.06 -11.06
C LYS A 88 -2.29 -5.53 -10.97
N VAL A 89 -2.90 -5.93 -12.10
CA VAL A 89 -4.26 -6.47 -12.13
C VAL A 89 -4.37 -7.77 -11.31
N PHE A 90 -3.46 -8.70 -11.50
CA PHE A 90 -3.45 -9.96 -10.74
C PHE A 90 -3.14 -9.73 -9.25
N SER A 91 -2.25 -8.80 -8.93
CA SER A 91 -1.93 -8.45 -7.54
C SER A 91 -3.13 -7.87 -6.78
N PHE A 92 -4.09 -7.25 -7.46
CA PHE A 92 -5.29 -6.70 -6.82
C PHE A 92 -6.08 -7.75 -6.03
N SER A 93 -6.30 -8.94 -6.60
CA SER A 93 -7.07 -10.01 -5.95
C SER A 93 -6.44 -10.49 -4.64
N ASN A 94 -5.10 -10.41 -4.57
CA ASN A 94 -4.32 -10.85 -3.41
C ASN A 94 -4.02 -9.72 -2.42
N THR A 95 -4.44 -8.48 -2.74
CA THR A 95 -4.17 -7.32 -1.88
C THR A 95 -5.30 -7.08 -0.90
N ALA A 96 -4.95 -7.04 0.38
CA ALA A 96 -5.85 -6.69 1.46
C ALA A 96 -5.05 -6.07 2.62
N TYR A 97 -5.73 -5.31 3.45
CA TYR A 97 -5.14 -4.56 4.54
C TYR A 97 -5.93 -4.80 5.82
N SER A 98 -5.24 -4.78 6.93
CA SER A 98 -5.86 -4.92 8.25
C SER A 98 -5.04 -4.22 9.31
N TYR A 99 -5.67 -3.82 10.41
CA TYR A 99 -4.97 -3.50 11.63
C TYR A 99 -5.66 -4.12 12.83
N SER A 100 -4.85 -4.42 13.82
CA SER A 100 -5.27 -4.99 15.09
C SER A 100 -4.97 -4.03 16.24
N ASP A 101 -5.20 -4.50 17.44
CA ASP A 101 -4.76 -3.87 18.68
C ASP A 101 -3.24 -3.94 18.92
N LYS A 102 -2.46 -4.64 18.07
CA LYS A 102 -1.00 -4.77 18.20
C LYS A 102 -0.20 -4.25 17.02
N ARG A 103 -0.73 -4.37 15.80
CA ARG A 103 0.06 -4.17 14.58
C ARG A 103 -0.80 -3.79 13.36
N VAL A 104 -0.14 -3.30 12.33
CA VAL A 104 -0.70 -3.16 10.99
C VAL A 104 -0.25 -4.31 10.12
N MET A 105 -1.14 -4.81 9.28
CA MET A 105 -0.94 -5.97 8.44
C MET A 105 -1.28 -5.65 6.99
N MET A 106 -0.50 -6.17 6.07
CA MET A 106 -0.72 -6.08 4.63
C MET A 106 -0.55 -7.45 4.03
N ARG A 107 -1.50 -7.82 3.21
CA ARG A 107 -1.42 -8.96 2.32
C ARG A 107 -1.26 -8.44 0.91
N SER A 108 -0.34 -9.02 0.15
CA SER A 108 -0.11 -8.69 -1.26
C SER A 108 0.49 -9.91 -1.96
N GLY A 109 0.64 -9.83 -3.29
CA GLY A 109 1.30 -10.86 -4.06
C GLY A 109 0.79 -10.92 -5.49
N PHE A 110 1.64 -11.39 -6.41
CA PHE A 110 1.29 -11.56 -7.82
C PHE A 110 0.87 -13.00 -8.14
N ILE A 111 1.75 -13.98 -7.86
CA ILE A 111 1.49 -15.43 -8.08
C ILE A 111 1.33 -16.14 -6.75
N GLY A 112 1.83 -15.56 -5.66
CA GLY A 112 1.72 -16.07 -4.30
C GLY A 112 1.02 -15.06 -3.41
N THR A 113 1.12 -15.28 -2.11
CA THR A 113 0.60 -14.37 -1.09
C THR A 113 1.70 -14.04 -0.11
N ASP A 114 2.05 -12.77 -0.03
CA ASP A 114 3.01 -12.23 0.91
C ASP A 114 2.28 -11.50 2.02
N PHE A 115 2.60 -11.82 3.26
CA PHE A 115 2.14 -11.08 4.44
C PHE A 115 3.25 -10.19 4.95
N LYS A 116 2.92 -8.94 5.18
CA LYS A 116 3.79 -7.98 5.85
C LYS A 116 3.11 -7.45 7.08
N ILE A 117 3.83 -7.50 8.19
CA ILE A 117 3.37 -7.09 9.50
C ILE A 117 4.31 -6.03 10.03
N ILE A 118 3.76 -4.98 10.63
CA ILE A 118 4.53 -3.90 11.26
C ILE A 118 3.89 -3.63 12.62
N ASP A 119 4.62 -3.95 13.67
CA ASP A 119 4.20 -3.67 15.03
C ASP A 119 4.19 -2.15 15.28
N TYR A 120 3.29 -1.65 16.13
CA TYR A 120 3.15 -0.20 16.32
C TYR A 120 4.38 0.46 16.93
N ASP A 121 5.19 -0.25 17.72
CA ASP A 121 6.44 0.25 18.27
C ASP A 121 7.46 0.60 17.18
N LYS A 122 7.44 -0.13 16.05
CA LYS A 122 8.33 0.09 14.90
C LYS A 122 7.83 1.17 13.94
N ILE A 123 6.59 1.62 14.06
CA ILE A 123 6.05 2.68 13.19
C ILE A 123 6.49 4.03 13.74
N SER A 124 7.40 4.71 13.06
CA SER A 124 7.86 6.05 13.46
C SER A 124 6.88 7.14 13.03
N ASP A 125 6.25 6.99 11.86
CA ASP A 125 5.28 7.96 11.34
C ASP A 125 4.19 7.30 10.49
N ILE A 126 3.02 7.94 10.46
CA ILE A 126 1.87 7.53 9.65
C ILE A 126 1.38 8.75 8.88
N GLU A 127 1.36 8.65 7.56
CA GLU A 127 0.92 9.71 6.64
C GLU A 127 -0.29 9.25 5.83
N VAL A 128 -1.12 10.18 5.43
CA VAL A 128 -2.18 9.96 4.45
C VAL A 128 -1.96 10.85 3.24
N THR A 129 -1.97 10.27 2.06
CA THR A 129 -1.88 10.99 0.79
C THR A 129 -3.08 10.68 -0.08
N VAL A 130 -3.57 11.68 -0.80
CA VAL A 130 -4.69 11.52 -1.73
C VAL A 130 -4.30 12.19 -3.04
N SER A 131 -4.02 11.38 -4.06
CA SER A 131 -3.75 11.87 -5.40
C SER A 131 -5.02 12.35 -6.10
N VAL A 132 -4.88 13.04 -7.24
CA VAL A 132 -6.02 13.57 -8.01
C VAL A 132 -7.00 12.46 -8.39
N VAL A 133 -6.47 11.32 -8.87
CA VAL A 133 -7.29 10.16 -9.23
C VAL A 133 -7.99 9.57 -8.00
N GLU A 134 -7.27 9.41 -6.90
CA GLU A 134 -7.83 8.87 -5.66
C GLU A 134 -8.96 9.76 -5.11
N LYS A 135 -8.81 11.08 -5.23
CA LYS A 135 -9.86 12.04 -4.84
C LYS A 135 -11.15 11.85 -5.62
N MET A 136 -11.07 11.56 -6.93
CA MET A 136 -12.26 11.30 -7.76
C MET A 136 -13.05 10.06 -7.31
N TYR A 137 -12.38 9.09 -6.72
CA TYR A 137 -12.97 7.84 -6.25
C TYR A 137 -13.20 7.79 -4.74
N ASN A 138 -12.98 8.91 -4.04
CA ASN A 138 -13.06 9.01 -2.58
C ASN A 138 -12.22 7.94 -1.85
N VAL A 139 -11.00 7.74 -2.33
CA VAL A 139 -10.00 6.85 -1.74
C VAL A 139 -8.70 7.58 -1.49
N GLY A 140 -7.76 6.95 -0.82
CA GLY A 140 -6.41 7.48 -0.60
C GLY A 140 -5.44 6.39 -0.19
N THR A 141 -4.20 6.78 -0.01
CA THR A 141 -3.10 5.91 0.38
C THR A 141 -2.61 6.28 1.77
N ILE A 142 -2.58 5.30 2.68
CA ILE A 142 -2.00 5.45 4.02
C ILE A 142 -0.60 4.86 3.98
N ARG A 143 0.38 5.63 4.45
CA ARG A 143 1.81 5.28 4.41
C ARG A 143 2.35 5.13 5.82
N PHE A 144 3.10 4.06 6.04
CA PHE A 144 3.72 3.72 7.32
C PHE A 144 5.23 3.79 7.17
N PHE A 145 5.88 4.62 7.96
CA PHE A 145 7.33 4.71 8.02
C PHE A 145 7.85 3.93 9.22
N SER A 146 8.63 2.88 8.95
CA SER A 146 9.22 2.01 9.98
C SER A 146 10.72 2.27 10.21
N GLY A 147 11.21 3.47 9.89
CA GLY A 147 12.62 3.82 10.04
C GLY A 147 13.53 3.31 8.92
N ARG A 148 12.98 2.56 7.95
CA ARG A 148 13.79 2.04 6.83
C ARG A 148 14.10 3.15 5.83
N THR A 149 15.38 3.28 5.49
CA THR A 149 15.85 4.22 4.48
C THR A 149 16.69 3.49 3.44
N GLN A 150 16.72 4.02 2.24
CA GLN A 150 17.62 3.60 1.18
C GLN A 150 18.53 4.77 0.84
N THR A 151 19.85 4.53 0.82
CA THR A 151 20.82 5.51 0.40
C THR A 151 21.34 5.13 -0.98
N ASP A 152 21.20 6.02 -1.94
CA ASP A 152 21.65 5.86 -3.30
C ASP A 152 22.38 7.14 -3.72
N GLU A 153 23.62 7.00 -4.20
CA GLU A 153 24.48 8.12 -4.62
C GLU A 153 24.55 9.30 -3.61
N GLY A 154 24.53 9.01 -2.30
CA GLY A 154 24.55 10.03 -1.26
C GLY A 154 23.19 10.63 -0.88
N ASN A 155 22.12 10.30 -1.59
CA ASN A 155 20.75 10.70 -1.26
C ASN A 155 20.05 9.62 -0.42
N THR A 156 19.56 10.00 0.76
CA THR A 156 18.81 9.08 1.63
C THR A 156 17.31 9.28 1.45
N THR A 157 16.63 8.24 0.99
CA THR A 157 15.18 8.23 0.77
C THR A 157 14.48 7.33 1.80
N LYS A 158 13.38 7.82 2.38
CA LYS A 158 12.54 7.04 3.28
C LYS A 158 11.78 5.96 2.52
N LEU A 159 11.81 4.72 3.01
CA LEU A 159 11.01 3.62 2.47
C LEU A 159 9.72 3.46 3.29
N TYR A 160 8.60 3.63 2.63
CA TYR A 160 7.27 3.50 3.22
C TYR A 160 6.62 2.18 2.84
N ASP A 161 5.92 1.61 3.78
CA ASP A 161 4.90 0.60 3.52
C ASP A 161 3.56 1.29 3.37
N SER A 162 2.73 0.87 2.42
CA SER A 162 1.53 1.63 2.09
C SER A 162 0.31 0.76 1.85
N TRP A 163 -0.82 1.25 2.34
CA TRP A 163 -2.16 0.79 1.99
C TRP A 163 -2.71 1.70 0.90
N SER A 164 -2.78 1.21 -0.32
CA SER A 164 -3.19 2.01 -1.48
C SER A 164 -4.69 1.89 -1.75
N ALA A 165 -5.29 2.97 -2.24
CA ALA A 165 -6.67 3.03 -2.70
C ALA A 165 -7.71 2.60 -1.65
N ILE A 166 -7.51 3.00 -0.39
CA ILE A 166 -8.41 2.73 0.74
C ILE A 166 -9.61 3.68 0.69
N GLU A 167 -10.81 3.16 0.87
CA GLU A 167 -12.02 3.98 1.03
C GLU A 167 -11.99 4.74 2.37
N ASN A 168 -12.51 5.96 2.37
CA ASN A 168 -12.54 6.86 3.53
C ASN A 168 -11.17 6.99 4.22
N PRO A 169 -10.12 7.37 3.48
CA PRO A 169 -8.74 7.28 3.94
C PRO A 169 -8.46 8.08 5.21
N TYR A 170 -9.09 9.24 5.39
CA TYR A 170 -8.91 10.07 6.57
C TYR A 170 -9.51 9.45 7.84
N GLU A 171 -10.63 8.74 7.71
CA GLU A 171 -11.28 8.05 8.83
C GLU A 171 -10.43 6.86 9.27
N VAL A 172 -10.01 6.03 8.31
CA VAL A 172 -9.12 4.89 8.59
C VAL A 172 -7.79 5.37 9.16
N PHE A 173 -7.19 6.42 8.59
CA PHE A 173 -5.98 7.04 9.11
C PHE A 173 -6.15 7.47 10.58
N LYS A 174 -7.24 8.18 10.90
CA LYS A 174 -7.52 8.64 12.27
C LYS A 174 -7.62 7.47 13.24
N MET A 175 -8.32 6.40 12.86
CA MET A 175 -8.46 5.20 13.70
C MET A 175 -7.12 4.51 13.95
N VAL A 176 -6.32 4.27 12.90
CA VAL A 176 -5.00 3.63 13.02
C VAL A 176 -4.04 4.50 13.82
N LYS A 177 -4.02 5.81 13.56
CA LYS A 177 -3.18 6.77 14.30
C LYS A 177 -3.53 6.79 15.78
N GLN A 178 -4.84 6.83 16.11
CA GLN A 178 -5.31 6.81 17.49
C GLN A 178 -4.90 5.50 18.20
N THR A 179 -5.09 4.36 17.55
CA THR A 179 -4.67 3.06 18.10
C THR A 179 -3.16 3.02 18.36
N SER A 180 -2.36 3.48 17.38
CA SER A 180 -0.90 3.56 17.53
C SER A 180 -0.48 4.45 18.71
N VAL A 181 -1.12 5.62 18.87
CA VAL A 181 -0.83 6.54 19.99
C VAL A 181 -1.20 5.91 21.32
N ASN A 182 -2.38 5.28 21.41
CA ASN A 182 -2.85 4.63 22.63
C ASN A 182 -1.85 3.55 23.10
N ILE A 183 -1.47 2.64 22.21
CA ILE A 183 -0.54 1.55 22.51
C ILE A 183 0.83 2.08 22.96
N LYS A 184 1.40 3.05 22.22
CA LYS A 184 2.68 3.65 22.59
C LYS A 184 2.63 4.40 23.92
N THR A 185 1.51 5.07 24.19
CA THR A 185 1.32 5.79 25.45
C THR A 185 1.20 4.81 26.62
N ASP A 186 0.48 3.71 26.44
CA ASP A 186 0.33 2.70 27.51
C ASP A 186 1.62 1.94 27.79
N PHE A 187 2.42 1.69 26.73
CA PHE A 187 3.73 1.09 26.88
C PHE A 187 4.72 2.02 27.63
N ASN A 188 4.77 3.30 27.25
CA ASN A 188 5.70 4.26 27.85
C ASN A 188 5.24 4.77 29.22
N TYR A 189 3.92 4.86 29.43
CA TYR A 189 3.29 5.41 30.64
C TYR A 189 2.12 4.54 31.06
N PRO A 190 2.33 3.37 31.67
CA PRO A 190 1.26 2.50 32.16
C PRO A 190 0.29 3.24 33.08
N ASN A 191 -1.02 2.95 32.94
CA ASN A 191 -2.06 3.61 33.72
C ASN A 191 -1.81 3.53 35.26
N ALA A 192 -1.22 2.44 35.72
CA ALA A 192 -0.88 2.24 37.14
C ALA A 192 0.16 3.26 37.66
N LEU A 193 0.92 3.91 36.82
CA LEU A 193 1.95 4.89 37.19
C LEU A 193 1.52 6.34 36.93
N ARG A 194 0.29 6.58 36.43
CA ARG A 194 -0.22 7.94 36.19
C ARG A 194 -0.78 8.54 37.45
N PRO A 195 -0.38 9.77 37.84
CA PRO A 195 -1.03 10.48 38.91
C PRO A 195 -2.51 10.74 38.59
N GLU A 196 -3.41 10.62 39.54
CA GLU A 196 -4.85 10.88 39.38
C GLU A 196 -5.17 12.29 38.86
N THR A 197 -4.25 13.24 39.07
CA THR A 197 -4.36 14.63 38.59
C THR A 197 -4.03 14.81 37.13
N ASN A 198 -3.43 13.83 36.46
CA ASN A 198 -3.09 13.85 35.05
C ASN A 198 -3.92 12.80 34.31
N SER A 199 -5.09 13.19 33.86
CA SER A 199 -6.03 12.32 33.17
C SER A 199 -5.53 11.82 31.82
N GLY A 200 -4.35 12.27 31.34
CA GLY A 200 -3.67 11.80 30.14
C GLY A 200 -4.59 11.27 29.04
N TYR A 201 -4.10 10.61 28.05
CA TYR A 201 -4.95 9.84 27.13
C TYR A 201 -5.56 8.67 27.89
N ASN A 202 -6.89 8.68 28.05
CA ASN A 202 -7.64 7.57 28.61
C ASN A 202 -7.61 6.43 27.60
N THR A 203 -6.62 5.56 27.70
CA THR A 203 -6.51 4.39 26.84
C THR A 203 -7.35 3.25 27.44
N LYS A 204 -8.03 2.51 26.59
CA LYS A 204 -8.80 1.32 26.98
C LYS A 204 -7.91 0.09 27.19
N TYR A 205 -6.61 0.24 27.06
CA TYR A 205 -5.66 -0.84 27.20
C TYR A 205 -5.24 -0.98 28.66
N ASP A 206 -5.59 -2.09 29.27
CA ASP A 206 -5.09 -2.51 30.58
C ASP A 206 -4.06 -3.64 30.37
N PRO A 207 -2.77 -3.44 30.70
CA PRO A 207 -1.74 -4.47 30.53
C PRO A 207 -1.91 -5.68 31.47
N LYS A 208 -2.95 -5.71 32.31
CA LYS A 208 -3.23 -6.79 33.29
C LYS A 208 -4.30 -7.78 32.82
N GLU A 209 -4.90 -7.62 31.66
CA GLU A 209 -5.77 -8.62 31.03
C GLU A 209 -4.97 -9.43 29.93
#